data_615e16dd58a5601d9c0f445ce996649e
#
_entry.id   615e16dd58a5601d9c0f445ce996649e
#
_cell.length_a   1.000
_cell.length_b   1.000
_cell.length_c   1.000
_cell.angle_alpha   90.00
_cell.angle_beta   90.00
_cell.angle_gamma   90.00
#
_symmetry.space_group_name_H-M   'P 1'
#
loop_
_entity.id
_entity.type
_entity.pdbx_description
1 polymer ?
#
loop_
_entity_poly.entity_id
_entity_poly.type
_entity_poly.pdbx_seq_one_letter_code
_entity_poly.pdbx_strand_id
1 'polypeptide(L)'
;MSTGKAKSRTVLERFDGNPILESEPKHWWESKAVFNPGVIYEEGKVHIVYRAVGDSEVSVLGYASSVDGFRIDERLDEPIYVPREPFEGAGLVYPTPSYHQRTYVPIEDEDYVSGGGWGGCEDPRLTRIDNRVFMTYVAFDGYSPPRVALTSIHINDFLAKNWQWKKPVLISPPGVVDKNACMLPEKINSKYVIFHRIFPDILIDFVDDLDFDGTTRWLIGEFKIRPRKTYWDSRKVGAGPPPIKTNDGWLLIYHAVGERDPGRYKMGMILLDLKDPTKALARSEEPILEPQVWYENEGWKAGVIYPCGAVVIKDRLLVYYGGADKVTCVASAKLDELLEQLVGSRRRVPSGIYAPQREIETTAVTAIKVERIQAYCVKCRAKREMRNARAITMKNGRPATQGVCPVCGSKMFRIMKV
;
A
#
# COMPACT_ATOMS: atom_id res chain seq x y z
N MET A 1 27.09 29.44 23.44
CA MET A 1 27.39 28.86 22.14
C MET A 1 26.18 28.10 21.68
N SER A 2 25.39 28.69 20.77
CA SER A 2 24.14 28.12 20.25
C SER A 2 24.49 27.08 19.20
N THR A 3 24.27 25.82 19.51
CA THR A 3 24.35 24.74 18.53
C THR A 3 23.11 24.82 17.63
N GLY A 4 23.26 25.50 16.51
CA GLY A 4 22.27 25.54 15.46
C GLY A 4 22.00 24.11 14.96
N LYS A 5 20.84 23.57 15.29
CA LYS A 5 20.30 22.37 14.63
C LYS A 5 20.21 22.71 13.15
N ALA A 6 21.02 22.05 12.33
CA ALA A 6 20.87 22.08 10.88
C ALA A 6 19.41 21.67 10.59
N LYS A 7 18.62 22.58 10.01
CA LYS A 7 17.28 22.25 9.51
C LYS A 7 17.45 21.13 8.50
N SER A 8 16.81 20.00 8.73
CA SER A 8 16.69 18.91 7.75
C SER A 8 16.21 19.55 6.43
N ARG A 9 17.03 19.45 5.40
CA ARG A 9 16.73 20.05 4.10
C ARG A 9 15.75 19.09 3.41
N THR A 10 14.45 19.37 3.54
CA THR A 10 13.39 18.65 2.81
C THR A 10 13.74 18.71 1.32
N VAL A 11 13.79 17.54 0.68
CA VAL A 11 14.24 17.40 -0.72
C VAL A 11 13.08 17.62 -1.68
N LEU A 12 11.87 17.15 -1.31
CA LEU A 12 10.65 17.43 -2.06
C LEU A 12 10.02 18.74 -1.57
N GLU A 13 9.69 19.60 -2.50
CA GLU A 13 8.97 20.85 -2.26
C GLU A 13 7.46 20.60 -2.35
N ARG A 14 6.72 20.95 -1.27
CA ARG A 14 5.25 20.90 -1.27
C ARG A 14 4.72 21.94 -2.23
N PHE A 15 3.66 21.58 -2.96
CA PHE A 15 2.92 22.57 -3.74
C PHE A 15 2.17 23.53 -2.79
N ASP A 16 2.31 24.85 -3.03
CA ASP A 16 1.68 25.87 -2.16
C ASP A 16 0.16 25.79 -2.15
N GLY A 17 -0.45 25.24 -3.23
CA GLY A 17 -1.89 25.03 -3.36
C GLY A 17 -2.39 23.71 -2.77
N ASN A 18 -1.59 23.00 -1.97
CA ASN A 18 -2.06 21.81 -1.26
C ASN A 18 -3.07 22.17 -0.14
N PRO A 19 -4.07 21.30 0.10
CA PRO A 19 -4.41 20.04 -0.60
C PRO A 19 -4.95 20.29 -2.01
N ILE A 20 -4.59 19.39 -2.97
CA ILE A 20 -5.11 19.49 -4.34
C ILE A 20 -6.50 18.85 -4.52
N LEU A 21 -6.87 17.92 -3.61
CA LEU A 21 -8.22 17.36 -3.49
C LEU A 21 -8.59 17.26 -2.00
N GLU A 22 -9.79 17.70 -1.70
CA GLU A 22 -10.44 17.56 -0.41
C GLU A 22 -11.80 16.86 -0.58
N SER A 23 -12.39 16.38 0.51
CA SER A 23 -13.74 15.80 0.51
C SER A 23 -14.75 16.76 -0.15
N GLU A 24 -15.71 16.19 -0.90
CA GLU A 24 -16.83 16.94 -1.48
C GLU A 24 -18.14 16.53 -0.77
N PRO A 25 -18.66 17.36 0.12
CA PRO A 25 -19.85 16.99 0.91
C PRO A 25 -21.10 16.68 0.10
N LYS A 26 -21.17 17.14 -1.16
CA LYS A 26 -22.29 16.86 -2.05
C LYS A 26 -22.23 15.45 -2.65
N HIS A 27 -21.07 14.85 -2.66
CA HIS A 27 -20.85 13.49 -3.16
C HIS A 27 -20.87 12.51 -2.00
N TRP A 28 -21.96 11.81 -1.79
CA TRP A 28 -22.16 10.87 -0.68
C TRP A 28 -21.03 9.83 -0.52
N TRP A 29 -20.31 9.51 -1.60
CA TRP A 29 -19.25 8.51 -1.65
C TRP A 29 -17.86 9.05 -1.28
N GLU A 30 -17.66 10.39 -1.27
CA GLU A 30 -16.39 11.05 -0.94
C GLU A 30 -16.56 12.23 0.03
N SER A 31 -17.67 12.22 0.80
CA SER A 31 -18.05 13.32 1.69
C SER A 31 -17.14 13.49 2.90
N LYS A 32 -16.32 12.48 3.23
CA LYS A 32 -15.49 12.49 4.46
C LYS A 32 -14.00 12.64 4.17
N ALA A 33 -13.46 11.90 3.19
CA ALA A 33 -12.03 11.92 2.90
C ALA A 33 -11.72 11.47 1.47
N VAL A 34 -10.63 12.03 0.89
CA VAL A 34 -10.08 11.67 -0.44
C VAL A 34 -8.57 11.70 -0.40
N PHE A 35 -7.89 10.56 -0.49
CA PHE A 35 -6.48 10.43 -0.19
C PHE A 35 -5.81 9.25 -0.90
N ASN A 36 -4.49 9.08 -0.72
CA ASN A 36 -3.69 7.95 -1.20
C ASN A 36 -3.86 7.68 -2.72
N PRO A 37 -3.60 8.67 -3.59
CA PRO A 37 -3.90 8.58 -5.01
C PRO A 37 -2.82 7.81 -5.78
N GLY A 38 -3.24 6.83 -6.61
CA GLY A 38 -2.43 6.30 -7.69
C GLY A 38 -2.54 7.18 -8.93
N VAL A 39 -1.46 7.33 -9.69
CA VAL A 39 -1.43 8.19 -10.88
C VAL A 39 -0.72 7.55 -12.07
N ILE A 40 -1.11 7.96 -13.28
CA ILE A 40 -0.35 7.76 -14.52
C ILE A 40 -0.33 9.07 -15.32
N TYR A 41 0.69 9.25 -16.16
CA TYR A 41 0.78 10.38 -17.08
C TYR A 41 0.60 9.88 -18.51
N GLU A 42 -0.52 10.23 -19.12
CA GLU A 42 -0.89 9.82 -20.47
C GLU A 42 -1.52 11.01 -21.22
N GLU A 43 -1.28 11.09 -22.51
CA GLU A 43 -1.85 12.13 -23.39
C GLU A 43 -1.71 13.56 -22.86
N GLY A 44 -0.57 13.85 -22.21
CA GLY A 44 -0.27 15.19 -21.68
C GLY A 44 -1.00 15.56 -20.39
N LYS A 45 -1.64 14.59 -19.73
CA LYS A 45 -2.36 14.78 -18.45
C LYS A 45 -1.92 13.78 -17.40
N VAL A 46 -1.95 14.19 -16.17
CA VAL A 46 -1.91 13.29 -15.02
C VAL A 46 -3.31 12.82 -14.72
N HIS A 47 -3.52 11.52 -14.79
CA HIS A 47 -4.75 10.85 -14.38
C HIS A 47 -4.60 10.37 -12.96
N ILE A 48 -5.50 10.77 -12.09
CA ILE A 48 -5.42 10.57 -10.63
C ILE A 48 -6.60 9.69 -10.21
N VAL A 49 -6.29 8.49 -9.71
CA VAL A 49 -7.29 7.58 -9.11
C VAL A 49 -7.04 7.58 -7.62
N TYR A 50 -7.98 8.09 -6.84
CA TYR A 50 -7.81 8.30 -5.41
C TYR A 50 -8.78 7.46 -4.59
N ARG A 51 -8.36 7.06 -3.40
CA ARG A 51 -9.24 6.46 -2.39
C ARG A 51 -10.18 7.53 -1.86
N ALA A 52 -11.45 7.20 -1.79
CA ALA A 52 -12.50 8.05 -1.26
C ALA A 52 -13.31 7.32 -0.21
N VAL A 53 -13.72 8.05 0.82
CA VAL A 53 -14.61 7.55 1.88
C VAL A 53 -15.71 8.56 2.13
N GLY A 54 -16.92 8.12 2.06
CA GLY A 54 -18.12 8.93 2.29
C GLY A 54 -19.01 8.35 3.38
N ASP A 55 -20.30 8.53 3.21
CA ASP A 55 -21.32 8.21 4.25
C ASP A 55 -21.39 6.71 4.57
N SER A 56 -21.10 5.84 3.62
CA SER A 56 -21.06 4.39 3.83
C SER A 56 -19.86 3.93 4.68
N GLU A 57 -18.83 4.78 4.86
CA GLU A 57 -17.53 4.43 5.47
C GLU A 57 -16.78 3.29 4.77
N VAL A 58 -17.23 2.89 3.58
CA VAL A 58 -16.56 1.90 2.72
C VAL A 58 -15.76 2.63 1.66
N SER A 59 -14.51 2.23 1.49
CA SER A 59 -13.60 2.84 0.53
C SER A 59 -14.01 2.50 -0.90
N VAL A 60 -14.13 3.53 -1.72
CA VAL A 60 -14.31 3.45 -3.18
C VAL A 60 -13.22 4.25 -3.87
N LEU A 61 -13.14 4.19 -5.21
CA LEU A 61 -12.11 4.94 -5.95
C LEU A 61 -12.76 5.99 -6.83
N GLY A 62 -12.30 7.23 -6.67
CA GLY A 62 -12.64 8.38 -7.48
C GLY A 62 -11.60 8.64 -8.57
N TYR A 63 -11.94 9.57 -9.47
CA TYR A 63 -11.06 10.00 -10.54
C TYR A 63 -11.03 11.52 -10.65
N ALA A 64 -9.82 12.02 -10.86
CA ALA A 64 -9.56 13.41 -11.26
C ALA A 64 -8.44 13.45 -12.31
N SER A 65 -8.27 14.57 -12.98
CA SER A 65 -7.14 14.79 -13.88
C SER A 65 -6.56 16.20 -13.78
N SER A 66 -5.28 16.32 -14.17
CA SER A 66 -4.53 17.57 -14.13
C SER A 66 -3.60 17.68 -15.34
N VAL A 67 -3.58 18.81 -16.00
CA VAL A 67 -2.68 19.10 -17.12
C VAL A 67 -1.30 19.49 -16.63
N ASP A 68 -1.22 20.31 -15.59
CA ASP A 68 0.04 20.79 -15.03
C ASP A 68 0.60 19.88 -13.93
N GLY A 69 -0.20 18.91 -13.46
CA GLY A 69 0.13 18.00 -12.38
C GLY A 69 -0.11 18.56 -10.97
N PHE A 70 -0.59 19.80 -10.87
CA PHE A 70 -0.78 20.49 -9.59
C PHE A 70 -2.23 20.88 -9.34
N ARG A 71 -2.90 21.42 -10.36
CA ARG A 71 -4.28 21.89 -10.27
C ARG A 71 -5.20 20.87 -10.89
N ILE A 72 -6.31 20.60 -10.25
CA ILE A 72 -7.33 19.69 -10.77
C ILE A 72 -8.13 20.40 -11.84
N ASP A 73 -8.09 19.90 -13.07
CA ASP A 73 -8.87 20.40 -14.21
C ASP A 73 -10.21 19.70 -14.32
N GLU A 74 -10.29 18.45 -13.87
CA GLU A 74 -11.48 17.62 -13.92
C GLU A 74 -11.57 16.72 -12.69
N ARG A 75 -12.75 16.54 -12.14
CA ARG A 75 -13.12 15.57 -11.10
C ARG A 75 -14.49 15.00 -11.45
N LEU A 76 -14.64 13.69 -11.41
CA LEU A 76 -15.91 13.05 -11.72
C LEU A 76 -16.84 13.06 -10.50
N ASP A 77 -18.15 13.17 -10.76
CA ASP A 77 -19.20 13.19 -9.74
C ASP A 77 -19.52 11.79 -9.19
N GLU A 78 -19.12 10.73 -9.94
CA GLU A 78 -19.37 9.33 -9.56
C GLU A 78 -18.05 8.56 -9.40
N PRO A 79 -18.01 7.55 -8.52
CA PRO A 79 -16.83 6.72 -8.35
C PRO A 79 -16.58 5.87 -9.59
N ILE A 80 -15.31 5.68 -9.94
CA ILE A 80 -14.91 4.88 -11.11
C ILE A 80 -14.72 3.39 -10.77
N TYR A 81 -14.65 3.08 -9.48
CA TYR A 81 -14.53 1.72 -8.98
C TYR A 81 -15.17 1.61 -7.60
N VAL A 82 -16.05 0.67 -7.45
CA VAL A 82 -16.71 0.33 -6.18
C VAL A 82 -16.48 -1.15 -5.87
N PRO A 83 -16.56 -1.60 -4.62
CA PRO A 83 -16.49 -3.01 -4.27
C PRO A 83 -17.45 -3.88 -5.10
N ARG A 84 -16.93 -4.94 -5.72
CA ARG A 84 -17.66 -5.85 -6.62
C ARG A 84 -17.67 -7.28 -6.10
N GLU A 85 -16.61 -7.64 -5.36
CA GLU A 85 -16.40 -9.00 -4.87
C GLU A 85 -16.56 -9.05 -3.34
N PRO A 86 -16.90 -10.20 -2.77
CA PRO A 86 -17.05 -10.34 -1.32
C PRO A 86 -15.79 -9.94 -0.53
N PHE A 87 -14.60 -10.17 -1.07
CA PHE A 87 -13.34 -9.79 -0.43
C PHE A 87 -13.04 -8.29 -0.45
N GLU A 88 -13.80 -7.51 -1.19
CA GLU A 88 -13.79 -6.04 -1.20
C GLU A 88 -14.90 -5.47 -0.32
N GLY A 89 -15.70 -6.30 0.33
CA GLY A 89 -16.89 -5.86 1.07
C GLY A 89 -18.07 -5.50 0.15
N ALA A 90 -18.22 -6.18 -0.99
CA ALA A 90 -19.38 -5.98 -1.86
C ALA A 90 -20.69 -6.15 -1.07
N GLY A 91 -21.64 -5.24 -1.29
CA GLY A 91 -22.90 -5.15 -0.52
C GLY A 91 -22.82 -4.22 0.70
N LEU A 92 -21.64 -3.68 1.04
CA LEU A 92 -21.47 -2.70 2.11
C LEU A 92 -21.65 -1.24 1.63
N VAL A 93 -21.58 -0.99 0.32
CA VAL A 93 -21.44 0.35 -0.27
C VAL A 93 -22.73 1.16 -0.29
N TYR A 94 -23.90 0.52 -0.33
CA TYR A 94 -25.15 1.26 -0.44
C TYR A 94 -25.78 1.50 0.93
N PRO A 95 -26.22 2.73 1.26
CA PRO A 95 -26.95 3.00 2.47
C PRO A 95 -28.30 2.28 2.42
N THR A 96 -28.37 1.08 2.99
CA THR A 96 -29.66 0.52 3.35
C THR A 96 -30.07 1.13 4.70
N PRO A 97 -31.35 1.49 4.91
CA PRO A 97 -31.83 2.07 6.16
C PRO A 97 -31.53 1.25 7.43
N SER A 98 -31.16 -0.01 7.28
CA SER A 98 -30.75 -0.92 8.36
C SER A 98 -29.28 -0.82 8.78
N TYR A 99 -28.49 0.05 8.19
CA TYR A 99 -27.04 0.17 8.46
C TYR A 99 -26.70 0.73 9.85
N HIS A 100 -27.63 1.44 10.49
CA HIS A 100 -27.44 2.00 11.83
C HIS A 100 -27.47 0.96 12.97
N GLN A 101 -27.60 -0.32 12.68
CA GLN A 101 -27.65 -1.40 13.70
C GLN A 101 -26.49 -2.42 13.60
N ARG A 102 -25.42 -2.14 12.86
CA ARG A 102 -24.24 -3.00 13.03
C ARG A 102 -23.62 -2.68 14.38
N THR A 103 -23.79 -3.63 15.28
CA THR A 103 -23.03 -3.66 16.53
C THR A 103 -21.55 -3.58 16.15
N TYR A 104 -20.94 -2.45 16.49
CA TYR A 104 -19.51 -2.26 16.48
C TYR A 104 -18.87 -3.43 17.23
N VAL A 105 -18.22 -4.33 16.53
CA VAL A 105 -17.30 -5.27 17.13
C VAL A 105 -15.94 -4.57 17.06
N PRO A 106 -15.42 -4.05 18.18
CA PRO A 106 -14.07 -3.50 18.17
C PRO A 106 -13.13 -4.58 17.69
N ILE A 107 -12.45 -4.34 16.59
CA ILE A 107 -11.31 -5.13 16.22
C ILE A 107 -10.25 -4.73 17.22
N GLU A 108 -9.99 -5.57 18.23
CA GLU A 108 -9.04 -5.31 19.30
C GLU A 108 -7.58 -5.29 18.80
N ASP A 109 -7.34 -5.62 17.55
CA ASP A 109 -6.03 -5.56 16.91
C ASP A 109 -5.93 -4.30 16.03
N GLU A 110 -5.15 -3.32 16.49
CA GLU A 110 -4.79 -2.10 15.74
C GLU A 110 -4.19 -2.39 14.35
N ASP A 111 -3.78 -3.63 14.09
CA ASP A 111 -3.14 -4.06 12.84
C ASP A 111 -4.11 -4.12 11.63
N TYR A 112 -5.42 -4.18 11.86
CA TYR A 112 -6.42 -4.26 10.79
C TYR A 112 -7.10 -2.93 10.46
N VAL A 113 -6.96 -1.93 11.32
CA VAL A 113 -7.55 -0.61 11.08
C VAL A 113 -6.81 0.07 9.93
N SER A 114 -7.47 0.24 8.83
CA SER A 114 -6.94 0.83 7.62
C SER A 114 -7.50 2.24 7.43
N GLY A 115 -6.74 3.26 7.90
CA GLY A 115 -6.94 4.67 7.53
C GLY A 115 -8.39 5.15 7.46
N GLY A 116 -9.23 4.82 8.48
CA GLY A 116 -10.57 5.39 8.66
C GLY A 116 -11.72 4.73 7.88
N GLY A 117 -11.46 3.70 7.05
CA GLY A 117 -12.51 2.95 6.35
C GLY A 117 -12.80 1.60 7.00
N TRP A 118 -14.05 1.13 6.87
CA TRP A 118 -14.51 -0.17 7.38
C TRP A 118 -14.40 -1.31 6.36
N GLY A 119 -13.79 -1.04 5.22
CA GLY A 119 -13.65 -1.99 4.12
C GLY A 119 -13.56 -1.28 2.79
N GLY A 120 -13.63 -2.04 1.71
CA GLY A 120 -13.65 -1.51 0.35
C GLY A 120 -12.33 -1.65 -0.39
N CYS A 121 -12.15 -0.78 -1.35
CA CYS A 121 -10.99 -0.71 -2.23
C CYS A 121 -10.09 0.44 -1.80
N GLU A 122 -8.87 0.13 -1.34
CA GLU A 122 -8.00 1.11 -0.71
C GLU A 122 -6.69 1.30 -1.46
N ASP A 123 -6.15 2.52 -1.43
CA ASP A 123 -4.78 2.85 -1.80
C ASP A 123 -4.37 2.33 -3.18
N PRO A 124 -5.04 2.73 -4.27
CA PRO A 124 -4.75 2.24 -5.61
C PRO A 124 -3.34 2.65 -6.07
N ARG A 125 -2.68 1.77 -6.82
CA ARG A 125 -1.44 2.07 -7.54
C ARG A 125 -1.61 1.66 -8.98
N LEU A 126 -1.38 2.60 -9.88
CA LEU A 126 -1.58 2.43 -11.30
C LEU A 126 -0.24 2.18 -11.99
N THR A 127 -0.18 1.15 -12.82
CA THR A 127 1.00 0.84 -13.62
C THR A 127 0.59 0.62 -15.07
N ARG A 128 1.12 1.44 -15.98
CA ARG A 128 0.95 1.23 -17.41
C ARG A 128 1.96 0.21 -17.91
N ILE A 129 1.49 -0.89 -18.49
CA ILE A 129 2.32 -1.89 -19.19
C ILE A 129 1.61 -2.20 -20.52
N ASP A 130 2.32 -2.02 -21.62
CA ASP A 130 1.81 -2.20 -22.98
C ASP A 130 0.51 -1.39 -23.22
N ASN A 131 -0.57 -2.05 -23.59
CA ASN A 131 -1.88 -1.45 -23.86
C ASN A 131 -2.85 -1.51 -22.67
N ARG A 132 -2.36 -1.79 -21.46
CA ARG A 132 -3.19 -1.92 -20.27
C ARG A 132 -2.71 -1.04 -19.11
N VAL A 133 -3.65 -0.53 -18.36
CA VAL A 133 -3.43 0.04 -17.03
C VAL A 133 -3.77 -1.05 -16.02
N PHE A 134 -2.78 -1.49 -15.28
CA PHE A 134 -2.95 -2.38 -14.14
C PHE A 134 -3.16 -1.55 -12.88
N MET A 135 -4.06 -2.00 -12.04
CA MET A 135 -4.29 -1.40 -10.74
C MET A 135 -4.12 -2.48 -9.66
N THR A 136 -3.14 -2.29 -8.81
CA THR A 136 -3.02 -3.00 -7.53
C THR A 136 -3.62 -2.13 -6.44
N TYR A 137 -4.34 -2.73 -5.51
CA TYR A 137 -4.99 -2.02 -4.41
C TYR A 137 -5.17 -2.96 -3.21
N VAL A 138 -5.54 -2.41 -2.08
CA VAL A 138 -5.89 -3.20 -0.91
C VAL A 138 -7.39 -3.48 -0.93
N ALA A 139 -7.73 -4.75 -0.93
CA ALA A 139 -9.11 -5.23 -0.78
C ALA A 139 -9.36 -5.60 0.68
N PHE A 140 -10.40 -5.02 1.27
CA PHE A 140 -10.74 -5.24 2.66
C PHE A 140 -12.26 -5.46 2.80
N ASP A 141 -12.65 -6.61 3.34
CA ASP A 141 -14.06 -6.98 3.56
C ASP A 141 -14.61 -6.51 4.92
N GLY A 142 -13.81 -5.78 5.70
CA GLY A 142 -14.15 -5.32 7.04
C GLY A 142 -13.94 -6.36 8.15
N TYR A 143 -13.51 -7.59 7.83
CA TYR A 143 -13.41 -8.70 8.79
C TYR A 143 -12.11 -9.50 8.68
N SER A 144 -11.68 -9.80 7.45
CA SER A 144 -10.47 -10.59 7.19
C SER A 144 -9.25 -9.68 7.12
N PRO A 145 -8.02 -10.20 7.30
CA PRO A 145 -6.82 -9.42 7.05
C PRO A 145 -6.87 -8.77 5.66
N PRO A 146 -6.60 -7.46 5.55
CA PRO A 146 -6.52 -6.77 4.27
C PRO A 146 -5.54 -7.44 3.31
N ARG A 147 -5.92 -7.61 2.06
CA ARG A 147 -5.16 -8.33 1.05
C ARG A 147 -4.95 -7.51 -0.21
N VAL A 148 -3.91 -7.81 -0.96
CA VAL A 148 -3.68 -7.19 -2.26
C VAL A 148 -4.56 -7.82 -3.31
N ALA A 149 -5.27 -6.97 -4.05
CA ALA A 149 -6.00 -7.31 -5.26
C ALA A 149 -5.37 -6.68 -6.49
N LEU A 150 -5.60 -7.31 -7.64
CA LEU A 150 -5.16 -6.87 -8.96
C LEU A 150 -6.35 -6.84 -9.91
N THR A 151 -6.48 -5.74 -10.64
CA THR A 151 -7.37 -5.63 -11.80
C THR A 151 -6.66 -4.87 -12.92
N SER A 152 -7.27 -4.76 -14.08
CA SER A 152 -6.73 -3.99 -15.20
C SER A 152 -7.81 -3.52 -16.16
N ILE A 153 -7.52 -2.47 -16.91
CA ILE A 153 -8.37 -1.90 -17.95
C ILE A 153 -7.53 -1.67 -19.21
N HIS A 154 -8.14 -1.73 -20.38
CA HIS A 154 -7.46 -1.32 -21.61
C HIS A 154 -7.22 0.19 -21.57
N ILE A 155 -6.06 0.66 -22.07
CA ILE A 155 -5.72 2.08 -22.01
C ILE A 155 -6.73 2.96 -22.72
N ASN A 156 -7.25 2.54 -23.87
CA ASN A 156 -8.25 3.32 -24.61
C ASN A 156 -9.55 3.46 -23.82
N ASP A 157 -9.99 2.42 -23.11
CA ASP A 157 -11.17 2.47 -22.24
C ASP A 157 -10.93 3.39 -21.05
N PHE A 158 -9.72 3.34 -20.47
CA PHE A 158 -9.32 4.22 -19.37
C PHE A 158 -9.36 5.70 -19.80
N LEU A 159 -8.75 6.04 -20.94
CA LEU A 159 -8.69 7.41 -21.47
C LEU A 159 -10.06 7.89 -21.92
N ALA A 160 -10.89 7.01 -22.46
CA ALA A 160 -12.28 7.30 -22.81
C ALA A 160 -13.22 7.35 -21.60
N LYS A 161 -12.71 7.09 -20.37
CA LYS A 161 -13.49 6.98 -19.13
C LYS A 161 -14.60 5.91 -19.21
N ASN A 162 -14.38 4.89 -20.02
CA ASN A 162 -15.20 3.70 -20.09
C ASN A 162 -14.67 2.68 -19.08
N TRP A 163 -15.12 2.72 -17.82
CA TRP A 163 -14.56 2.03 -16.67
C TRP A 163 -14.80 0.50 -16.69
N GLN A 164 -14.42 -0.14 -17.81
CA GLN A 164 -14.53 -1.60 -18.01
C GLN A 164 -13.34 -2.33 -17.37
N TRP A 165 -13.19 -2.17 -16.06
CA TRP A 165 -12.19 -2.91 -15.31
C TRP A 165 -12.45 -4.41 -15.35
N LYS A 166 -11.42 -5.21 -15.60
CA LYS A 166 -11.50 -6.67 -15.49
C LYS A 166 -11.96 -7.08 -14.09
N LYS A 167 -12.50 -8.28 -13.99
CA LYS A 167 -12.82 -8.87 -12.68
C LYS A 167 -11.54 -8.89 -11.81
N PRO A 168 -11.59 -8.35 -10.60
CA PRO A 168 -10.44 -8.33 -9.71
C PRO A 168 -10.12 -9.73 -9.18
N VAL A 169 -8.86 -9.96 -8.89
CA VAL A 169 -8.36 -11.18 -8.29
C VAL A 169 -7.44 -10.86 -7.11
N LEU A 170 -7.57 -11.62 -6.02
CA LEU A 170 -6.62 -11.55 -4.92
C LEU A 170 -5.29 -12.17 -5.34
N ILE A 171 -4.18 -11.48 -5.08
CA ILE A 171 -2.83 -11.94 -5.44
C ILE A 171 -1.94 -12.20 -4.23
N SER A 172 -2.38 -11.86 -3.03
CA SER A 172 -1.66 -12.14 -1.78
C SER A 172 -2.31 -13.27 -0.99
N PRO A 173 -1.54 -14.01 -0.15
CA PRO A 173 -2.04 -15.18 0.57
C PRO A 173 -3.11 -14.82 1.60
N PRO A 174 -4.03 -15.75 1.94
CA PRO A 174 -5.00 -15.54 3.01
C PRO A 174 -4.35 -15.59 4.39
N GLY A 175 -4.97 -14.91 5.36
CA GLY A 175 -4.58 -14.99 6.77
C GLY A 175 -3.41 -14.09 7.19
N VAL A 176 -2.87 -13.28 6.27
CA VAL A 176 -1.83 -12.27 6.55
C VAL A 176 -2.25 -10.92 6.00
N VAL A 177 -1.85 -9.86 6.69
CA VAL A 177 -2.00 -8.48 6.20
C VAL A 177 -0.96 -8.23 5.14
N ASP A 178 -1.39 -8.04 3.88
CA ASP A 178 -0.53 -7.67 2.78
C ASP A 178 -1.06 -6.42 2.10
N LYS A 179 -0.21 -5.40 1.95
CA LYS A 179 -0.56 -4.07 1.43
C LYS A 179 0.55 -3.51 0.53
N ASN A 180 0.37 -2.29 0.06
CA ASN A 180 1.40 -1.49 -0.64
C ASN A 180 1.93 -2.12 -1.91
N ALA A 181 1.11 -2.91 -2.61
CA ALA A 181 1.57 -3.51 -3.84
C ALA A 181 1.62 -2.48 -4.97
N CYS A 182 2.71 -2.51 -5.73
CA CYS A 182 2.85 -1.82 -7.00
C CYS A 182 3.66 -2.68 -7.97
N MET A 183 3.55 -2.40 -9.25
CA MET A 183 4.25 -3.15 -10.29
C MET A 183 5.33 -2.31 -10.94
N LEU A 184 6.42 -2.95 -11.34
CA LEU A 184 7.39 -2.31 -12.22
C LEU A 184 6.73 -2.09 -13.61
N PRO A 185 6.89 -0.92 -14.24
CA PRO A 185 6.24 -0.63 -15.53
C PRO A 185 6.83 -1.40 -16.72
N GLU A 186 7.88 -2.18 -16.50
CA GLU A 186 8.53 -3.04 -17.49
C GLU A 186 8.82 -4.43 -16.92
N LYS A 187 8.83 -5.43 -17.77
CA LYS A 187 9.26 -6.77 -17.39
C LYS A 187 10.79 -6.86 -17.30
N ILE A 188 11.28 -7.55 -16.30
CA ILE A 188 12.69 -7.89 -16.15
C ILE A 188 12.86 -9.38 -16.51
N ASN A 189 13.70 -9.68 -17.48
CA ASN A 189 13.89 -11.05 -17.97
C ASN A 189 12.56 -11.76 -18.30
N SER A 190 11.67 -11.05 -19.00
CA SER A 190 10.31 -11.49 -19.37
C SER A 190 9.34 -11.70 -18.21
N LYS A 191 9.70 -11.40 -16.97
CA LYS A 191 8.85 -11.53 -15.78
C LYS A 191 8.30 -10.19 -15.33
N TYR A 192 7.05 -10.18 -14.85
CA TYR A 192 6.51 -9.05 -14.11
C TYR A 192 7.17 -8.99 -12.74
N VAL A 193 7.45 -7.78 -12.27
CA VAL A 193 8.02 -7.53 -10.95
C VAL A 193 6.98 -6.81 -10.09
N ILE A 194 6.63 -7.40 -8.97
CA ILE A 194 5.61 -6.89 -8.05
C ILE A 194 6.25 -6.64 -6.70
N PHE A 195 6.11 -5.40 -6.22
CA PHE A 195 6.46 -5.01 -4.87
C PHE A 195 5.21 -5.08 -4.01
N HIS A 196 5.32 -5.58 -2.79
CA HIS A 196 4.23 -5.61 -1.82
C HIS A 196 4.78 -5.58 -0.39
N ARG A 197 3.94 -5.59 0.63
CA ARG A 197 4.40 -5.51 2.01
C ARG A 197 3.65 -6.45 2.94
N ILE A 198 4.38 -7.43 3.45
CA ILE A 198 4.07 -8.10 4.71
C ILE A 198 5.01 -7.53 5.77
N PHE A 199 4.45 -7.02 6.88
CA PHE A 199 5.21 -6.36 7.95
C PHE A 199 6.46 -7.16 8.34
N PRO A 200 7.63 -6.51 8.50
CA PRO A 200 7.90 -5.08 8.36
C PRO A 200 8.51 -4.68 7.00
N ASP A 201 8.66 -5.62 6.07
CA ASP A 201 9.52 -5.56 4.90
C ASP A 201 8.74 -5.16 3.63
N ILE A 202 9.41 -4.49 2.68
CA ILE A 202 8.97 -4.51 1.28
C ILE A 202 9.42 -5.85 0.70
N LEU A 203 8.49 -6.56 0.09
CA LEU A 203 8.72 -7.83 -0.60
C LEU A 203 8.73 -7.60 -2.11
N ILE A 204 9.46 -8.45 -2.84
CA ILE A 204 9.57 -8.39 -4.30
C ILE A 204 9.39 -9.80 -4.86
N ASP A 205 8.47 -9.94 -5.80
CA ASP A 205 8.22 -11.16 -6.53
C ASP A 205 8.43 -10.99 -8.03
N PHE A 206 8.93 -12.04 -8.68
CA PHE A 206 9.04 -12.16 -10.13
C PHE A 206 8.06 -13.23 -10.61
N VAL A 207 7.06 -12.83 -11.39
CA VAL A 207 6.03 -13.75 -11.89
C VAL A 207 6.03 -13.77 -13.41
N ASP A 208 5.88 -14.97 -13.99
CA ASP A 208 5.90 -15.16 -15.44
C ASP A 208 4.66 -14.57 -16.12
N ASP A 209 3.53 -14.65 -15.45
CA ASP A 209 2.23 -14.13 -15.88
C ASP A 209 1.44 -13.56 -14.69
N LEU A 210 0.30 -12.94 -14.97
CA LEU A 210 -0.61 -12.34 -13.97
C LEU A 210 -1.89 -13.17 -13.80
N ASP A 211 -1.87 -14.44 -14.20
CA ASP A 211 -3.01 -15.36 -14.12
C ASP A 211 -3.14 -15.95 -12.71
N PHE A 212 -3.31 -15.07 -11.73
CA PHE A 212 -3.65 -15.46 -10.37
C PHE A 212 -5.07 -15.98 -10.31
N ASP A 213 -5.29 -17.04 -9.52
CA ASP A 213 -6.59 -17.71 -9.39
C ASP A 213 -7.40 -17.24 -8.16
N GLY A 214 -6.79 -16.40 -7.31
CA GLY A 214 -7.40 -15.92 -6.08
C GLY A 214 -7.57 -16.98 -4.98
N THR A 215 -7.07 -18.20 -5.19
CA THR A 215 -7.31 -19.35 -4.29
C THR A 215 -6.06 -20.17 -3.95
N THR A 216 -5.16 -20.40 -4.90
CA THR A 216 -3.99 -21.29 -4.70
C THR A 216 -2.67 -20.65 -5.10
N ARG A 217 -2.68 -19.66 -5.98
CA ARG A 217 -1.49 -18.96 -6.49
C ARG A 217 -1.40 -17.57 -5.89
N TRP A 218 -0.30 -17.31 -5.19
CA TRP A 218 -0.06 -16.08 -4.44
C TRP A 218 1.34 -15.53 -4.68
N LEU A 219 1.52 -14.24 -4.39
CA LEU A 219 2.82 -13.65 -4.12
C LEU A 219 3.44 -14.32 -2.90
N ILE A 220 4.72 -14.64 -2.95
CA ILE A 220 5.42 -15.40 -1.90
C ILE A 220 6.44 -14.55 -1.13
N GLY A 221 6.81 -13.37 -1.65
CA GLY A 221 7.82 -12.50 -1.07
C GLY A 221 9.22 -13.06 -1.22
N GLU A 222 9.61 -13.38 -2.45
CA GLU A 222 10.88 -14.05 -2.78
C GLU A 222 12.09 -13.24 -2.29
N PHE A 223 12.06 -11.91 -2.45
CA PHE A 223 13.13 -11.01 -2.02
C PHE A 223 12.58 -9.94 -1.07
N LYS A 224 13.49 -9.30 -0.30
CA LYS A 224 13.11 -8.35 0.75
C LYS A 224 13.98 -7.11 0.78
N ILE A 225 13.35 -5.95 0.92
CA ILE A 225 14.00 -4.71 1.35
C ILE A 225 13.57 -4.46 2.80
N ARG A 226 14.54 -4.52 3.73
CA ARG A 226 14.29 -4.45 5.17
C ARG A 226 14.36 -3.03 5.74
N PRO A 227 13.70 -2.77 6.88
CA PRO A 227 13.98 -1.62 7.72
C PRO A 227 15.45 -1.57 8.15
N ARG A 228 16.01 -0.35 8.38
CA ARG A 228 17.38 -0.16 8.84
C ARG A 228 17.38 0.18 10.34
N LYS A 229 17.91 -0.69 11.18
CA LYS A 229 17.80 -0.63 12.66
C LYS A 229 18.14 0.71 13.32
N THR A 230 19.06 1.49 12.77
CA THR A 230 19.56 2.74 13.39
C THR A 230 19.06 3.99 12.69
N TYR A 231 18.27 3.86 11.64
CA TYR A 231 17.79 4.96 10.82
C TYR A 231 16.34 5.34 11.14
N TRP A 232 15.86 6.37 10.49
CA TRP A 232 14.49 6.88 10.60
C TRP A 232 13.42 5.89 10.09
N ASP A 233 13.82 4.90 9.29
CA ASP A 233 12.99 3.86 8.69
C ASP A 233 13.17 2.48 9.37
N SER A 234 13.36 2.48 10.69
CA SER A 234 13.80 1.30 11.46
C SER A 234 12.68 0.33 11.84
N ARG A 235 11.40 0.76 11.84
CA ARG A 235 10.28 -0.10 12.28
C ARG A 235 9.62 -0.85 11.13
N LYS A 236 9.27 -0.14 10.06
CA LYS A 236 8.66 -0.73 8.87
C LYS A 236 8.88 0.12 7.63
N VAL A 237 8.88 -0.53 6.49
CA VAL A 237 8.96 0.08 5.17
C VAL A 237 7.84 -0.44 4.27
N GLY A 238 7.39 0.36 3.32
CA GLY A 238 6.38 -0.02 2.33
C GLY A 238 6.59 0.71 1.02
N ALA A 239 6.42 0.01 -0.11
CA ALA A 239 6.50 0.63 -1.41
C ALA A 239 5.44 1.74 -1.54
N GLY A 240 5.82 2.82 -2.17
CA GLY A 240 4.92 3.91 -2.53
C GLY A 240 4.35 3.70 -3.94
N PRO A 241 4.56 4.64 -4.87
CA PRO A 241 4.20 4.50 -6.27
C PRO A 241 5.01 3.41 -6.98
N PRO A 242 4.57 2.96 -8.18
CA PRO A 242 5.40 2.18 -9.08
C PRO A 242 6.76 2.84 -9.30
N PRO A 243 7.86 2.06 -9.32
CA PRO A 243 9.19 2.61 -9.52
C PRO A 243 9.33 3.33 -10.87
N ILE A 244 10.05 4.43 -10.87
CA ILE A 244 10.29 5.27 -12.04
C ILE A 244 11.62 4.86 -12.68
N LYS A 245 11.60 4.60 -13.99
CA LYS A 245 12.82 4.32 -14.75
C LYS A 245 13.65 5.57 -14.92
N THR A 246 14.92 5.50 -14.59
CA THR A 246 15.92 6.55 -14.81
C THR A 246 17.14 5.95 -15.51
N ASN A 247 18.08 6.78 -15.93
CA ASN A 247 19.35 6.30 -16.49
C ASN A 247 20.23 5.59 -15.46
N ASP A 248 20.06 5.92 -14.17
CA ASP A 248 20.88 5.43 -13.07
C ASP A 248 20.29 4.19 -12.38
N GLY A 249 19.01 3.88 -12.63
CA GLY A 249 18.30 2.78 -11.98
C GLY A 249 16.79 3.00 -11.90
N TRP A 250 16.10 2.09 -11.22
CA TRP A 250 14.70 2.25 -10.86
C TRP A 250 14.58 3.06 -9.58
N LEU A 251 14.01 4.25 -9.65
CA LEU A 251 13.75 5.10 -8.48
C LEU A 251 12.45 4.63 -7.80
N LEU A 252 12.59 3.98 -6.66
CA LEU A 252 11.48 3.60 -5.77
C LEU A 252 11.31 4.66 -4.68
N ILE A 253 10.20 5.38 -4.70
CA ILE A 253 9.74 6.18 -3.56
C ILE A 253 9.04 5.23 -2.59
N TYR A 254 9.38 5.28 -1.31
CA TYR A 254 8.80 4.43 -0.28
C TYR A 254 8.39 5.24 0.95
N HIS A 255 7.48 4.70 1.74
CA HIS A 255 7.17 5.26 3.05
C HIS A 255 7.74 4.38 4.15
N ALA A 256 8.02 4.99 5.28
CA ALA A 256 8.56 4.28 6.43
C ALA A 256 8.16 4.93 7.75
N VAL A 257 8.32 4.14 8.79
CA VAL A 257 8.10 4.53 10.19
C VAL A 257 9.33 4.11 11.00
N GLY A 258 9.78 5.00 11.86
CA GLY A 258 10.89 4.73 12.79
C GLY A 258 10.39 4.21 14.14
N GLU A 259 11.24 3.46 14.85
CA GLU A 259 10.95 2.99 16.23
C GLU A 259 10.82 4.15 17.22
N ARG A 260 11.50 5.27 16.96
CA ARG A 260 11.51 6.44 17.86
C ARG A 260 10.25 7.30 17.74
N ASP A 261 9.53 7.19 16.62
CA ASP A 261 8.32 7.96 16.32
C ASP A 261 7.29 7.10 15.55
N PRO A 262 6.74 6.06 16.18
CA PRO A 262 5.96 4.99 15.52
C PRO A 262 4.65 5.47 14.88
N GLY A 263 4.18 6.68 15.24
CA GLY A 263 2.98 7.30 14.64
C GLY A 263 3.27 8.12 13.36
N ARG A 264 4.53 8.37 13.00
CA ARG A 264 4.86 9.27 11.90
C ARG A 264 5.35 8.53 10.66
N TYR A 265 4.61 8.69 9.56
CA TYR A 265 4.99 8.14 8.27
C TYR A 265 5.77 9.18 7.47
N LYS A 266 6.96 8.80 7.03
CA LYS A 266 7.89 9.64 6.27
C LYS A 266 8.18 9.01 4.91
N MET A 267 8.59 9.80 3.93
CA MET A 267 9.00 9.31 2.62
C MET A 267 10.51 9.20 2.52
N GLY A 268 10.96 8.19 1.82
CA GLY A 268 12.33 8.03 1.38
C GLY A 268 12.41 7.58 -0.07
N MET A 269 13.62 7.39 -0.55
CA MET A 269 13.88 6.91 -1.89
C MET A 269 14.98 5.85 -1.92
N ILE A 270 14.82 4.89 -2.83
CA ILE A 270 15.78 3.83 -3.10
C ILE A 270 16.03 3.80 -4.60
N LEU A 271 17.28 3.74 -5.02
CA LEU A 271 17.65 3.46 -6.39
C LEU A 271 17.95 1.97 -6.52
N LEU A 272 17.22 1.27 -7.37
CA LEU A 272 17.38 -0.16 -7.62
C LEU A 272 18.08 -0.38 -8.96
N ASP A 273 18.79 -1.49 -9.09
CA ASP A 273 19.46 -1.84 -10.36
C ASP A 273 18.44 -2.08 -11.48
N LEU A 274 18.74 -1.61 -12.68
CA LEU A 274 17.84 -1.71 -13.84
C LEU A 274 17.58 -3.15 -14.29
N LYS A 275 18.56 -4.04 -14.13
CA LYS A 275 18.48 -5.44 -14.58
C LYS A 275 18.09 -6.39 -13.45
N ASP A 276 18.37 -5.99 -12.22
CA ASP A 276 18.07 -6.76 -11.01
C ASP A 276 17.52 -5.85 -9.91
N PRO A 277 16.22 -5.53 -9.93
CA PRO A 277 15.61 -4.61 -8.97
C PRO A 277 15.59 -5.12 -7.52
N THR A 278 16.13 -6.31 -7.25
CA THR A 278 16.38 -6.76 -5.87
C THR A 278 17.62 -6.10 -5.25
N LYS A 279 18.48 -5.50 -6.09
CA LYS A 279 19.70 -4.81 -5.67
C LYS A 279 19.45 -3.33 -5.46
N ALA A 280 19.52 -2.88 -4.20
CA ALA A 280 19.52 -1.47 -3.86
C ALA A 280 20.90 -0.86 -4.16
N LEU A 281 20.94 0.06 -5.11
CA LEU A 281 22.14 0.79 -5.50
C LEU A 281 22.42 1.96 -4.54
N ALA A 282 21.40 2.63 -4.08
CA ALA A 282 21.46 3.71 -3.10
C ALA A 282 20.14 3.78 -2.31
N ARG A 283 20.17 4.33 -1.10
CA ARG A 283 18.98 4.58 -0.27
C ARG A 283 19.20 5.86 0.53
N SER A 284 18.20 6.72 0.55
CA SER A 284 18.27 8.01 1.25
C SER A 284 18.60 7.83 2.73
N GLU A 285 19.58 8.58 3.24
CA GLU A 285 19.98 8.54 4.65
C GLU A 285 18.92 9.21 5.53
N GLU A 286 18.36 10.32 5.03
CA GLU A 286 17.30 11.09 5.68
C GLU A 286 15.99 10.98 4.89
N PRO A 287 14.85 11.30 5.52
CA PRO A 287 13.59 11.41 4.79
C PRO A 287 13.66 12.50 3.73
N ILE A 288 13.09 12.24 2.55
CA ILE A 288 12.93 13.25 1.49
C ILE A 288 11.72 14.16 1.72
N LEU A 289 10.77 13.68 2.52
CA LEU A 289 9.62 14.44 3.03
C LEU A 289 9.18 13.83 4.36
N GLU A 290 8.80 14.67 5.33
CA GLU A 290 8.23 14.25 6.61
C GLU A 290 7.06 15.17 7.00
N PRO A 291 6.06 14.70 7.78
CA PRO A 291 4.89 15.50 8.13
C PRO A 291 5.27 16.78 8.89
N GLN A 292 4.88 17.94 8.36
CA GLN A 292 5.24 19.25 8.95
C GLN A 292 4.06 20.22 8.99
N VAL A 293 3.18 20.19 7.99
CA VAL A 293 2.10 21.17 7.79
C VAL A 293 0.76 20.63 8.32
N TRP A 294 -0.23 21.52 8.45
CA TRP A 294 -1.51 21.20 9.08
C TRP A 294 -2.22 20.01 8.39
N TYR A 295 -2.31 19.98 7.06
CA TYR A 295 -3.01 18.93 6.32
C TYR A 295 -2.31 17.54 6.36
N GLU A 296 -1.11 17.47 6.91
CA GLU A 296 -0.39 16.21 7.18
C GLU A 296 -0.53 15.76 8.64
N ASN A 297 -1.11 16.63 9.50
CA ASN A 297 -1.24 16.42 10.93
C ASN A 297 -2.68 16.52 11.44
N GLU A 298 -3.62 17.00 10.60
CA GLU A 298 -5.04 17.18 10.98
C GLU A 298 -5.94 16.31 10.09
N GLY A 299 -6.26 15.13 10.54
CA GLY A 299 -7.08 14.15 9.83
C GLY A 299 -7.37 12.94 10.68
N TRP A 300 -7.74 11.85 10.05
CA TRP A 300 -7.99 10.60 10.76
C TRP A 300 -6.72 10.02 11.38
N LYS A 301 -5.56 10.29 10.76
CA LYS A 301 -4.28 9.85 11.27
C LYS A 301 -3.22 10.94 11.17
N ALA A 302 -3.03 11.65 12.25
CA ALA A 302 -2.02 12.70 12.36
C ALA A 302 -0.60 12.17 12.10
N GLY A 303 0.23 12.99 11.44
CA GLY A 303 1.62 12.64 11.16
C GLY A 303 1.81 11.66 9.99
N VAL A 304 0.86 11.61 9.05
CA VAL A 304 0.93 10.71 7.89
C VAL A 304 1.13 11.48 6.59
N ILE A 305 2.14 11.07 5.84
CA ILE A 305 2.32 11.33 4.41
C ILE A 305 2.49 9.99 3.71
N TYR A 306 1.56 9.65 2.81
CA TYR A 306 1.47 8.31 2.26
C TYR A 306 1.46 8.31 0.74
N PRO A 307 2.64 8.11 0.08
CA PRO A 307 2.75 8.17 -1.37
C PRO A 307 2.16 6.92 -2.03
N CYS A 308 1.33 7.10 -3.05
CA CYS A 308 0.81 6.03 -3.89
C CYS A 308 0.99 6.29 -5.39
N GLY A 309 1.24 7.53 -5.79
CA GLY A 309 1.42 7.93 -7.17
C GLY A 309 2.66 8.79 -7.38
N ALA A 310 3.35 8.61 -8.49
CA ALA A 310 4.39 9.52 -8.94
C ALA A 310 4.51 9.50 -10.46
N VAL A 311 4.79 10.66 -11.04
CA VAL A 311 5.04 10.83 -12.48
C VAL A 311 6.19 11.80 -12.70
N VAL A 312 6.79 11.73 -13.87
CA VAL A 312 7.77 12.72 -14.31
C VAL A 312 7.17 13.52 -15.46
N ILE A 313 7.08 14.82 -15.28
CA ILE A 313 6.67 15.76 -16.33
C ILE A 313 7.88 16.62 -16.67
N LYS A 314 8.37 16.49 -17.90
CA LYS A 314 9.64 17.08 -18.35
C LYS A 314 10.81 16.61 -17.50
N ASP A 315 11.38 17.47 -16.67
CA ASP A 315 12.50 17.21 -15.76
C ASP A 315 12.08 17.11 -14.28
N ARG A 316 10.79 17.26 -13.99
CA ARG A 316 10.27 17.35 -12.62
C ARG A 316 9.53 16.08 -12.22
N LEU A 317 9.98 15.49 -11.14
CA LEU A 317 9.26 14.44 -10.43
C LEU A 317 8.14 15.07 -9.59
N LEU A 318 6.92 14.58 -9.77
CA LEU A 318 5.77 14.89 -8.92
C LEU A 318 5.41 13.64 -8.13
N VAL A 319 5.29 13.76 -6.81
CA VAL A 319 4.89 12.68 -5.90
C VAL A 319 3.56 13.04 -5.26
N TYR A 320 2.55 12.23 -5.52
CA TYR A 320 1.20 12.39 -4.99
C TYR A 320 1.05 11.54 -3.73
N TYR A 321 0.45 12.12 -2.70
CA TYR A 321 0.34 11.46 -1.40
C TYR A 321 -0.95 11.82 -0.67
N GLY A 322 -1.35 10.93 0.25
CA GLY A 322 -2.37 11.22 1.25
C GLY A 322 -1.77 11.96 2.43
N GLY A 323 -2.39 13.08 2.82
CA GLY A 323 -2.07 13.82 4.03
C GLY A 323 -3.04 13.44 5.15
N ALA A 324 -2.51 13.00 6.31
CA ALA A 324 -3.25 12.65 7.53
C ALA A 324 -4.43 11.69 7.31
N ASP A 325 -4.36 10.81 6.27
CA ASP A 325 -5.45 9.93 5.80
C ASP A 325 -6.77 10.68 5.53
N LYS A 326 -6.70 11.91 5.00
CA LYS A 326 -7.87 12.76 4.79
C LYS A 326 -7.91 13.48 3.45
N VAL A 327 -6.76 13.95 2.99
CA VAL A 327 -6.66 14.81 1.79
C VAL A 327 -5.61 14.31 0.82
N THR A 328 -5.72 14.71 -0.45
CA THR A 328 -4.72 14.43 -1.48
C THR A 328 -3.82 15.65 -1.69
N CYS A 329 -2.53 15.40 -1.70
CA CYS A 329 -1.49 16.39 -1.84
C CYS A 329 -0.46 16.01 -2.91
N VAL A 330 0.34 16.99 -3.35
CA VAL A 330 1.47 16.78 -4.25
C VAL A 330 2.71 17.53 -3.77
N ALA A 331 3.86 16.88 -3.91
CA ALA A 331 5.17 17.50 -3.73
C ALA A 331 6.06 17.18 -4.94
N SER A 332 7.05 18.00 -5.22
CA SER A 332 7.86 17.85 -6.42
C SER A 332 9.33 18.20 -6.20
N ALA A 333 10.18 17.69 -7.08
CA ALA A 333 11.59 18.10 -7.18
C ALA A 333 12.06 17.94 -8.63
N LYS A 334 13.16 18.57 -8.99
CA LYS A 334 13.86 18.21 -10.23
C LYS A 334 14.47 16.82 -10.07
N LEU A 335 14.20 15.95 -11.03
CA LEU A 335 14.60 14.54 -10.95
C LEU A 335 16.12 14.38 -10.86
N ASP A 336 16.87 15.11 -11.69
CA ASP A 336 18.35 15.02 -11.73
C ASP A 336 18.97 15.47 -10.40
N GLU A 337 18.49 16.58 -9.82
CA GLU A 337 18.98 17.07 -8.51
C GLU A 337 18.69 16.04 -7.38
N LEU A 338 17.54 15.37 -7.45
CA LEU A 338 17.14 14.30 -6.54
C LEU A 338 18.08 13.08 -6.65
N LEU A 339 18.37 12.65 -7.88
CA LEU A 339 19.26 11.53 -8.16
C LEU A 339 20.71 11.86 -7.78
N GLU A 340 21.21 13.05 -8.11
CA GLU A 340 22.56 13.51 -7.70
C GLU A 340 22.71 13.48 -6.18
N GLN A 341 21.71 13.92 -5.44
CA GLN A 341 21.73 13.88 -3.98
C GLN A 341 21.74 12.43 -3.46
N LEU A 342 20.97 11.54 -4.08
CA LEU A 342 20.91 10.12 -3.70
C LEU A 342 22.22 9.39 -4.01
N VAL A 343 22.80 9.61 -5.18
CA VAL A 343 24.04 8.98 -5.64
C VAL A 343 25.28 9.69 -5.07
N GLY A 344 25.22 11.03 -4.89
CA GLY A 344 26.31 11.83 -4.34
C GLY A 344 26.63 11.51 -2.88
N SER A 345 25.66 11.04 -2.11
CA SER A 345 25.89 10.49 -0.77
C SER A 345 26.79 9.22 -0.79
N ARG A 346 26.81 8.48 -1.89
CA ARG A 346 27.73 7.34 -2.10
C ARG A 346 29.21 7.76 -2.14
N ARG A 347 29.53 8.91 -2.74
CA ARG A 347 30.93 9.38 -2.86
C ARG A 347 31.53 9.87 -1.55
N ARG A 348 30.71 10.08 -0.52
CA ARG A 348 31.15 10.56 0.81
C ARG A 348 31.35 9.45 1.84
N VAL A 349 30.93 8.21 1.55
CA VAL A 349 31.19 7.06 2.42
C VAL A 349 32.56 6.50 2.04
N PRO A 350 33.55 6.41 2.96
CA PRO A 350 34.83 5.79 2.67
C PRO A 350 34.60 4.37 2.14
N SER A 351 35.28 4.00 1.07
CA SER A 351 35.21 2.73 0.36
C SER A 351 35.60 1.49 1.19
N GLY A 352 35.58 1.57 2.50
CA GLY A 352 35.97 0.51 3.43
C GLY A 352 34.84 -0.15 4.24
N ILE A 353 33.58 0.32 4.11
CA ILE A 353 32.47 -0.20 4.94
C ILE A 353 31.30 -0.77 4.10
N TYR A 354 31.38 -0.74 2.80
CA TYR A 354 30.57 -1.62 1.96
C TYR A 354 31.37 -2.90 1.68
N ALA A 355 31.55 -3.74 2.71
CA ALA A 355 31.58 -5.15 2.42
C ALA A 355 30.34 -5.46 1.58
N PRO A 356 30.43 -6.25 0.48
CA PRO A 356 29.25 -6.74 -0.18
C PRO A 356 28.39 -7.29 0.94
N GLN A 357 27.20 -6.72 1.12
CA GLN A 357 26.24 -7.36 2.03
C GLN A 357 26.22 -8.78 1.50
N ARG A 358 26.69 -9.70 2.32
CA ARG A 358 26.66 -11.12 2.04
C ARG A 358 25.39 -11.34 1.25
N GLU A 359 25.56 -12.02 0.11
CA GLU A 359 24.46 -12.59 -0.64
C GLU A 359 23.28 -12.74 0.29
N ILE A 360 22.18 -12.06 -0.03
CA ILE A 360 20.96 -12.22 0.75
C ILE A 360 20.82 -13.73 0.79
N GLU A 361 21.10 -14.33 1.96
CA GLU A 361 20.80 -15.73 2.13
C GLU A 361 19.39 -15.87 1.59
N THR A 362 19.28 -16.54 0.48
CA THR A 362 18.07 -17.13 -0.03
C THR A 362 17.66 -18.18 1.01
N THR A 363 17.29 -17.74 2.18
CA THR A 363 16.32 -18.46 2.94
C THR A 363 15.07 -18.36 2.09
N ALA A 364 14.95 -19.31 1.16
CA ALA A 364 13.68 -19.66 0.60
C ALA A 364 12.70 -19.52 1.76
N VAL A 365 11.78 -18.55 1.67
CA VAL A 365 10.62 -18.52 2.55
C VAL A 365 10.00 -19.87 2.27
N THR A 366 10.32 -20.84 3.12
CA THR A 366 9.67 -22.13 3.11
C THR A 366 8.21 -21.78 3.07
N ALA A 367 7.55 -22.10 1.97
CA ALA A 367 6.15 -21.75 1.71
C ALA A 367 5.47 -21.86 3.06
N ILE A 368 4.90 -20.73 3.56
CA ILE A 368 4.27 -20.73 4.89
C ILE A 368 3.25 -21.83 4.78
N LYS A 369 3.60 -22.99 5.30
CA LYS A 369 2.74 -24.15 5.36
C LYS A 369 1.64 -23.66 6.29
N VAL A 370 0.53 -23.18 5.70
CA VAL A 370 -0.66 -22.88 6.46
C VAL A 370 -1.03 -24.22 7.10
N GLU A 371 -0.57 -24.42 8.32
CA GLU A 371 -0.97 -25.61 9.07
C GLU A 371 -2.48 -25.52 9.21
N ARG A 372 -3.18 -26.39 8.49
CA ARG A 372 -4.62 -26.56 8.61
C ARG A 372 -4.92 -27.05 10.01
N ILE A 373 -5.22 -26.08 10.89
CA ILE A 373 -5.42 -26.37 12.30
C ILE A 373 -6.81 -27.00 12.47
N GLN A 374 -6.82 -28.28 12.85
CA GLN A 374 -8.04 -29.02 13.13
C GLN A 374 -8.33 -29.04 14.64
N ALA A 375 -9.61 -28.88 14.98
CA ALA A 375 -10.12 -29.08 16.32
C ALA A 375 -11.49 -29.78 16.30
N TYR A 376 -11.92 -30.25 17.46
CA TYR A 376 -13.21 -30.89 17.62
C TYR A 376 -14.31 -29.83 17.79
N CYS A 377 -15.31 -29.86 16.92
CA CYS A 377 -16.51 -29.05 17.07
C CYS A 377 -17.54 -29.79 17.92
N VAL A 378 -17.81 -29.28 19.12
CA VAL A 378 -18.74 -29.91 20.06
C VAL A 378 -20.18 -29.94 19.50
N LYS A 379 -20.61 -28.90 18.79
CA LYS A 379 -21.95 -28.83 18.19
C LYS A 379 -22.11 -29.79 17.04
N CYS A 380 -21.13 -29.91 16.16
CA CYS A 380 -21.16 -30.82 15.01
C CYS A 380 -20.71 -32.25 15.37
N ARG A 381 -20.17 -32.48 16.57
CA ARG A 381 -19.60 -33.75 17.05
C ARG A 381 -18.59 -34.38 16.08
N ALA A 382 -17.73 -33.52 15.47
CA ALA A 382 -16.74 -33.96 14.49
C ALA A 382 -15.47 -33.09 14.55
N LYS A 383 -14.31 -33.70 14.21
CA LYS A 383 -13.08 -32.94 13.94
C LYS A 383 -13.25 -32.16 12.64
N ARG A 384 -12.90 -30.88 12.67
CA ARG A 384 -12.99 -29.99 11.52
C ARG A 384 -11.81 -29.04 11.50
N GLU A 385 -11.46 -28.61 10.32
CA GLU A 385 -10.51 -27.52 10.11
C GLU A 385 -11.14 -26.22 10.62
N MET A 386 -10.41 -25.49 11.46
CA MET A 386 -10.89 -24.21 11.99
C MET A 386 -10.80 -23.12 10.94
N ARG A 387 -11.83 -22.30 10.78
CA ARG A 387 -11.73 -20.99 10.15
C ARG A 387 -11.30 -19.96 11.19
N ASN A 388 -10.55 -18.95 10.75
CA ASN A 388 -10.08 -17.83 11.59
C ASN A 388 -9.34 -18.33 12.84
N ALA A 389 -8.41 -19.28 12.64
CA ALA A 389 -7.61 -19.85 13.71
C ALA A 389 -6.59 -18.80 14.21
N ARG A 390 -6.65 -18.46 15.50
CA ARG A 390 -5.72 -17.52 16.15
C ARG A 390 -5.16 -18.10 17.43
N ALA A 391 -3.92 -17.76 17.76
CA ALA A 391 -3.32 -18.09 19.04
C ALA A 391 -3.96 -17.25 20.15
N ILE A 392 -4.29 -17.86 21.27
CA ILE A 392 -4.82 -17.19 22.45
C ILE A 392 -4.15 -17.74 23.72
N THR A 393 -4.20 -16.98 24.80
CA THR A 393 -3.90 -17.47 26.14
C THR A 393 -5.22 -17.70 26.89
N MET A 394 -5.45 -18.93 27.33
CA MET A 394 -6.66 -19.26 28.10
C MET A 394 -6.60 -18.64 29.51
N LYS A 395 -7.75 -18.51 30.18
CA LYS A 395 -7.85 -17.96 31.56
C LYS A 395 -6.93 -18.64 32.58
N ASN A 396 -6.52 -19.88 32.31
CA ASN A 396 -5.59 -20.66 33.14
C ASN A 396 -4.13 -20.50 32.71
N GLY A 397 -3.78 -19.53 31.88
CA GLY A 397 -2.42 -19.25 31.39
C GLY A 397 -1.91 -20.19 30.30
N ARG A 398 -2.69 -21.17 29.82
CA ARG A 398 -2.24 -22.12 28.79
C ARG A 398 -2.42 -21.55 27.38
N PRO A 399 -1.40 -21.70 26.50
CA PRO A 399 -1.54 -21.33 25.10
C PRO A 399 -2.50 -22.26 24.38
N ALA A 400 -3.38 -21.69 23.55
CA ALA A 400 -4.33 -22.44 22.74
C ALA A 400 -4.57 -21.72 21.41
N THR A 401 -5.08 -22.44 20.42
CA THR A 401 -5.61 -21.85 19.20
C THR A 401 -7.12 -21.84 19.26
N GLN A 402 -7.72 -20.69 19.06
CA GLN A 402 -9.18 -20.50 18.93
C GLN A 402 -9.51 -20.25 17.46
N GLY A 403 -10.61 -20.83 16.99
CA GLY A 403 -11.18 -20.58 15.67
C GLY A 403 -12.66 -20.88 15.67
N VAL A 404 -13.30 -20.88 14.48
CA VAL A 404 -14.72 -21.17 14.31
C VAL A 404 -14.95 -22.39 13.39
N CYS A 405 -15.98 -23.13 13.68
CA CYS A 405 -16.40 -24.27 12.86
C CYS A 405 -16.94 -23.77 11.50
N PRO A 406 -16.42 -24.25 10.37
CA PRO A 406 -16.88 -23.81 9.05
C PRO A 406 -18.32 -24.20 8.73
N VAL A 407 -18.90 -25.14 9.48
CA VAL A 407 -20.26 -25.68 9.24
C VAL A 407 -21.31 -24.99 10.10
N CYS A 408 -21.02 -24.78 11.40
CA CYS A 408 -22.02 -24.27 12.34
C CYS A 408 -21.65 -22.95 13.03
N GLY A 409 -20.50 -22.35 12.71
CA GLY A 409 -20.03 -21.10 13.29
C GLY A 409 -19.62 -21.16 14.78
N SER A 410 -19.70 -22.33 15.43
CA SER A 410 -19.37 -22.47 16.86
C SER A 410 -17.88 -22.29 17.10
N LYS A 411 -17.50 -21.64 18.22
CA LYS A 411 -16.10 -21.51 18.63
C LYS A 411 -15.47 -22.88 18.88
N MET A 412 -14.27 -23.07 18.38
CA MET A 412 -13.46 -24.28 18.53
C MET A 412 -12.12 -23.89 19.16
N PHE A 413 -11.55 -24.79 19.96
CA PHE A 413 -10.28 -24.57 20.64
C PHE A 413 -9.36 -25.77 20.47
N ARG A 414 -8.07 -25.52 20.25
CA ARG A 414 -7.02 -26.52 20.25
C ARG A 414 -5.94 -26.09 21.26
N ILE A 415 -5.83 -26.81 22.34
CA ILE A 415 -4.78 -26.59 23.37
C ILE A 415 -3.46 -27.10 22.80
N MET A 416 -2.43 -26.26 22.80
CA MET A 416 -1.09 -26.69 22.42
C MET A 416 -0.49 -27.53 23.56
N LYS A 417 0.14 -28.65 23.19
CA LYS A 417 0.98 -29.38 24.16
C LYS A 417 2.21 -28.51 24.44
N VAL A 418 2.50 -28.29 25.69
CA VAL A 418 3.75 -27.68 26.19
C VAL A 418 4.88 -28.66 25.92
#